data_f05671223b3fcd5f9c8044b7259c892f
#
_entry.id   f05671223b3fcd5f9c8044b7259c892f
#
_cell.length_a   1.000
_cell.length_b   1.000
_cell.length_c   1.000
_cell.angle_alpha   90.00
_cell.angle_beta   90.00
_cell.angle_gamma   90.00
#
_symmetry.space_group_name_H-M   'P 1'
#
loop_
_entity.id
_entity.type
_entity.pdbx_description
1 polymer ?
#
loop_
_entity_poly.entity_id
_entity_poly.type
_entity_poly.pdbx_seq_one_letter_code
_entity_poly.pdbx_strand_id
1 'polypeptide(L)'
;MLEDLYITMINSRKFEVRGLVGMKLWAMDSVELSGATGLLNGSGIECRNEQIPFTNNVASVKDILKVKEDFEIAANKPNIGRVLWSRVSFYGIETKVVDGGINMKGQMDLFVIYLAEEPGVPMQYLNESREFEGLIPCEEANEGMILDDRITMGKGEVSVRADNDGEDRVLQVEYNLHTDMKIYEDMAVSYTHLRA
;
A
#
# COMPACT_ATOMS: atom_id res chain seq x y z
N MET A 1 -0.12 -11.28 -11.51
CA MET A 1 0.82 -12.23 -10.86
C MET A 1 1.70 -12.84 -11.94
N LEU A 2 3.02 -12.91 -11.75
CA LEU A 2 3.90 -13.66 -12.65
C LEU A 2 3.66 -15.15 -12.37
N GLU A 3 3.22 -15.91 -13.36
CA GLU A 3 2.90 -17.33 -13.21
C GLU A 3 4.06 -18.22 -13.65
N ASP A 4 4.82 -17.75 -14.64
CA ASP A 4 5.97 -18.50 -15.15
C ASP A 4 6.99 -17.56 -15.78
N LEU A 5 8.28 -17.91 -15.71
CA LEU A 5 9.41 -17.16 -16.26
C LEU A 5 10.47 -18.09 -16.83
N TYR A 6 10.67 -17.99 -18.13
CA TYR A 6 11.72 -18.72 -18.83
C TYR A 6 12.81 -17.78 -19.31
N ILE A 7 14.07 -18.12 -19.00
CA ILE A 7 15.23 -17.40 -19.48
C ILE A 7 16.09 -18.37 -20.29
N THR A 8 16.28 -18.08 -21.57
CA THR A 8 17.09 -18.90 -22.47
C THR A 8 18.27 -18.09 -23.00
N MET A 9 19.47 -18.58 -22.82
CA MET A 9 20.65 -17.97 -23.40
C MET A 9 20.73 -18.36 -24.88
N ILE A 10 20.74 -17.36 -25.77
CA ILE A 10 20.88 -17.56 -27.22
C ILE A 10 22.37 -17.58 -27.61
N ASN A 11 23.18 -16.69 -27.04
CA ASN A 11 24.63 -16.63 -27.18
C ASN A 11 25.25 -15.81 -26.05
N SER A 12 26.57 -15.62 -26.04
CA SER A 12 27.33 -14.91 -25.00
C SER A 12 26.91 -13.44 -24.76
N ARG A 13 26.06 -12.87 -25.62
CA ARG A 13 25.62 -11.46 -25.54
C ARG A 13 24.12 -11.28 -25.66
N LYS A 14 23.36 -12.38 -25.84
CA LYS A 14 21.92 -12.32 -26.05
C LYS A 14 21.22 -13.42 -25.27
N PHE A 15 20.20 -13.06 -24.53
CA PHE A 15 19.24 -13.97 -23.91
C PHE A 15 17.82 -13.59 -24.25
N GLU A 16 16.93 -14.54 -24.22
CA GLU A 16 15.50 -14.40 -24.41
C GLU A 16 14.81 -14.59 -23.06
N VAL A 17 13.88 -13.70 -22.73
CA VAL A 17 13.03 -13.81 -21.53
C VAL A 17 11.60 -13.95 -22.00
N ARG A 18 10.91 -15.01 -21.54
CA ARG A 18 9.48 -15.23 -21.75
C ARG A 18 8.82 -15.29 -20.39
N GLY A 19 7.78 -14.49 -20.20
CA GLY A 19 7.00 -14.49 -18.97
C GLY A 19 5.52 -14.74 -19.26
N LEU A 20 4.88 -15.54 -18.40
CA LEU A 20 3.43 -15.70 -18.37
C LEU A 20 2.90 -14.88 -17.21
N VAL A 21 2.00 -13.95 -17.50
CA VAL A 21 1.40 -13.06 -16.51
C VAL A 21 -0.09 -13.32 -16.42
N GLY A 22 -0.52 -13.83 -15.27
CA GLY A 22 -1.94 -13.96 -14.92
C GLY A 22 -2.50 -12.62 -14.47
N MET A 23 -3.65 -12.24 -15.04
CA MET A 23 -4.41 -11.05 -14.64
C MET A 23 -5.76 -11.47 -14.10
N LYS A 24 -6.17 -10.88 -12.97
CA LYS A 24 -7.50 -11.03 -12.40
C LYS A 24 -8.19 -9.69 -12.45
N LEU A 25 -9.31 -9.65 -13.14
CA LEU A 25 -10.14 -8.45 -13.28
C LEU A 25 -11.43 -8.64 -12.51
N TRP A 26 -11.88 -7.61 -11.81
CA TRP A 26 -13.21 -7.54 -11.22
C TRP A 26 -13.76 -6.13 -11.39
N ALA A 27 -15.08 -6.07 -11.50
CA ALA A 27 -15.83 -4.80 -11.56
C ALA A 27 -16.80 -4.79 -10.38
N MET A 28 -17.04 -3.61 -9.85
CA MET A 28 -18.13 -3.36 -8.89
C MET A 28 -19.19 -2.53 -9.62
N ASP A 29 -20.44 -2.88 -9.35
CA ASP A 29 -21.60 -2.13 -9.82
C ASP A 29 -22.48 -1.75 -8.63
N SER A 30 -23.18 -0.63 -8.72
CA SER A 30 -24.13 -0.19 -7.69
C SER A 30 -25.54 -0.55 -8.11
N VAL A 31 -26.27 -1.18 -7.21
CA VAL A 31 -27.67 -1.55 -7.42
C VAL A 31 -28.54 -0.72 -6.48
N GLU A 32 -29.52 -0.05 -7.04
CA GLU A 32 -30.52 0.69 -6.28
C GLU A 32 -31.68 -0.26 -5.92
N LEU A 33 -31.96 -0.40 -4.63
CA LEU A 33 -33.04 -1.23 -4.11
C LEU A 33 -34.09 -0.34 -3.47
N SER A 34 -35.35 -0.54 -3.86
CA SER A 34 -36.51 0.15 -3.25
C SER A 34 -37.28 -0.82 -2.39
N GLY A 35 -37.56 -0.45 -1.16
CA GLY A 35 -38.35 -1.23 -0.22
C GLY A 35 -39.38 -0.39 0.54
N ALA A 36 -40.47 -1.01 0.96
CA ALA A 36 -41.46 -0.36 1.81
C ALA A 36 -40.91 -0.29 3.24
N THR A 37 -40.86 0.92 3.81
CA THR A 37 -40.39 1.17 5.19
C THR A 37 -41.55 1.36 6.19
N GLY A 38 -42.78 1.44 5.72
CA GLY A 38 -43.98 1.60 6.55
C GLY A 38 -45.25 1.76 5.74
N LEU A 39 -46.38 1.77 6.44
CA LEU A 39 -47.71 2.00 5.90
C LEU A 39 -48.30 3.26 6.50
N LEU A 40 -48.81 4.12 5.64
CA LEU A 40 -49.69 5.24 6.05
C LEU A 40 -51.14 4.73 6.02
N ASN A 41 -51.82 4.69 7.17
CA ASN A 41 -53.25 4.33 7.31
C ASN A 41 -53.62 2.86 7.05
N GLY A 42 -52.85 1.90 7.54
CA GLY A 42 -53.10 0.48 7.35
C GLY A 42 -54.01 -0.16 8.42
N SER A 43 -55.32 0.18 8.47
CA SER A 43 -56.25 -0.59 9.33
C SER A 43 -56.55 -1.96 8.69
N GLY A 44 -56.21 -3.05 9.40
CA GLY A 44 -56.48 -4.44 8.95
C GLY A 44 -55.30 -5.11 8.22
N ILE A 45 -54.15 -4.49 8.23
CA ILE A 45 -52.92 -5.08 7.65
C ILE A 45 -51.91 -5.36 8.76
N GLU A 46 -51.45 -6.57 8.83
CA GLU A 46 -50.39 -6.95 9.77
C GLU A 46 -49.02 -6.55 9.20
N CYS A 47 -48.29 -5.71 9.94
CA CYS A 47 -46.96 -5.24 9.58
C CYS A 47 -45.92 -5.97 10.43
N ARG A 48 -44.99 -6.63 9.78
CA ARG A 48 -43.78 -7.20 10.42
C ARG A 48 -42.55 -6.43 9.97
N ASN A 49 -41.91 -5.78 10.94
CA ASN A 49 -40.66 -5.09 10.67
C ASN A 49 -39.50 -6.03 10.90
N GLU A 50 -38.62 -6.09 9.93
CA GLU A 50 -37.33 -6.82 10.00
C GLU A 50 -36.20 -5.88 9.72
N GLN A 51 -35.04 -6.15 10.36
CA GLN A 51 -33.81 -5.42 10.09
C GLN A 51 -32.89 -6.31 9.26
N ILE A 52 -32.40 -5.77 8.15
CA ILE A 52 -31.35 -6.41 7.34
C ILE A 52 -30.06 -5.66 7.59
N PRO A 53 -29.03 -6.34 8.14
CA PRO A 53 -27.69 -5.76 8.19
C PRO A 53 -27.13 -5.72 6.76
N PHE A 54 -26.47 -4.64 6.41
CA PHE A 54 -25.71 -4.51 5.17
C PHE A 54 -24.50 -3.61 5.39
N THR A 55 -23.49 -3.84 4.57
CA THR A 55 -22.26 -3.05 4.61
C THR A 55 -22.30 -2.04 3.47
N ASN A 56 -22.29 -0.75 3.82
CA ASN A 56 -22.31 0.36 2.88
C ASN A 56 -20.88 0.79 2.54
N ASN A 57 -20.57 0.97 1.26
CA ASN A 57 -19.31 1.61 0.85
C ASN A 57 -19.44 3.12 1.02
N VAL A 58 -18.74 3.67 2.00
CA VAL A 58 -18.77 5.09 2.35
C VAL A 58 -17.84 5.89 1.43
N ALA A 59 -16.63 5.35 1.20
CA ALA A 59 -15.62 6.01 0.37
C ALA A 59 -14.73 5.00 -0.35
N SER A 60 -14.19 5.42 -1.49
CA SER A 60 -13.15 4.71 -2.22
C SER A 60 -12.03 5.68 -2.57
N VAL A 61 -10.85 5.45 -2.03
CA VAL A 61 -9.70 6.35 -2.14
C VAL A 61 -8.55 5.64 -2.84
N LYS A 62 -8.01 6.28 -3.88
CA LYS A 62 -6.76 5.88 -4.54
C LYS A 62 -5.77 7.01 -4.37
N ASP A 63 -4.64 6.69 -3.73
CA ASP A 63 -3.62 7.68 -3.42
C ASP A 63 -2.21 7.07 -3.51
N ILE A 64 -1.21 7.93 -3.35
CA ILE A 64 0.20 7.54 -3.35
C ILE A 64 0.85 8.07 -2.08
N LEU A 65 1.16 7.16 -1.16
CA LEU A 65 1.99 7.52 -0.02
C LEU A 65 3.47 7.50 -0.45
N LYS A 66 4.11 8.65 -0.34
CA LYS A 66 5.54 8.81 -0.60
C LYS A 66 6.32 8.59 0.68
N VAL A 67 7.09 7.49 0.71
CA VAL A 67 8.01 7.19 1.82
C VAL A 67 9.40 7.67 1.45
N LYS A 68 9.97 8.49 2.32
CA LYS A 68 11.31 9.06 2.13
C LYS A 68 12.10 8.97 3.43
N GLU A 69 13.25 8.27 3.37
CA GLU A 69 14.11 8.02 4.52
C GLU A 69 15.58 8.17 4.14
N ASP A 70 16.36 8.66 5.09
CA ASP A 70 17.80 8.78 4.97
C ASP A 70 18.49 7.74 5.89
N PHE A 71 19.43 6.99 5.31
CA PHE A 71 20.23 6.00 6.00
C PHE A 71 21.70 6.43 6.00
N GLU A 72 22.22 6.74 7.17
CA GLU A 72 23.63 7.10 7.33
C GLU A 72 24.50 5.85 7.48
N ILE A 73 25.63 5.85 6.79
CA ILE A 73 26.64 4.80 6.97
C ILE A 73 27.35 5.01 8.29
N ALA A 74 27.51 3.92 9.05
CA ALA A 74 28.23 3.94 10.33
C ALA A 74 29.65 4.53 10.16
N ALA A 75 30.10 5.31 11.14
CA ALA A 75 31.38 6.04 11.09
C ALA A 75 32.63 5.16 10.84
N ASN A 76 32.53 3.86 11.16
CA ASN A 76 33.60 2.89 10.94
C ASN A 76 33.62 2.27 9.54
N LYS A 77 32.70 2.67 8.65
CA LYS A 77 32.65 2.23 7.26
C LYS A 77 33.18 3.33 6.33
N PRO A 78 33.79 2.97 5.19
CA PRO A 78 34.27 3.93 4.21
C PRO A 78 33.14 4.64 3.48
N ASN A 79 33.43 5.82 2.94
CA ASN A 79 32.50 6.60 2.12
C ASN A 79 32.03 5.82 0.88
N ILE A 80 30.88 6.19 0.36
CA ILE A 80 30.27 5.54 -0.80
C ILE A 80 30.88 6.12 -2.08
N GLY A 81 31.67 5.37 -2.78
CA GLY A 81 32.11 5.74 -4.12
C GLY A 81 31.06 5.41 -5.19
N ARG A 82 30.45 4.23 -5.12
CA ARG A 82 29.42 3.81 -6.08
C ARG A 82 28.53 2.70 -5.53
N VAL A 83 27.23 2.89 -5.61
CA VAL A 83 26.25 1.83 -5.37
C VAL A 83 26.28 0.83 -6.53
N LEU A 84 26.45 -0.45 -6.21
CA LEU A 84 26.46 -1.54 -7.18
C LEU A 84 25.08 -2.17 -7.31
N TRP A 85 24.39 -2.30 -6.17
CA TRP A 85 23.07 -2.91 -6.10
C TRP A 85 22.35 -2.43 -4.86
N SER A 86 21.04 -2.26 -4.98
CA SER A 86 20.16 -1.91 -3.86
C SER A 86 18.84 -2.68 -3.94
N ARG A 87 18.29 -2.97 -2.80
CA ARG A 87 16.96 -3.55 -2.64
C ARG A 87 16.25 -2.85 -1.51
N VAL A 88 15.04 -2.38 -1.79
CA VAL A 88 14.10 -1.87 -0.79
C VAL A 88 12.93 -2.85 -0.68
N SER A 89 12.48 -3.12 0.53
CA SER A 89 11.33 -3.97 0.80
C SER A 89 10.49 -3.32 1.88
N PHE A 90 9.17 -3.44 1.76
CA PHE A 90 8.22 -3.00 2.77
C PHE A 90 7.53 -4.22 3.37
N TYR A 91 7.36 -4.24 4.68
CA TYR A 91 6.68 -5.32 5.40
C TYR A 91 6.03 -4.81 6.68
N GLY A 92 5.17 -5.66 7.27
CA GLY A 92 4.43 -5.31 8.48
C GLY A 92 3.57 -4.06 8.30
N ILE A 93 3.06 -3.82 7.08
CA ILE A 93 2.21 -2.67 6.82
C ILE A 93 0.88 -2.89 7.54
N GLU A 94 0.53 -1.96 8.41
CA GLU A 94 -0.73 -1.90 9.12
C GLU A 94 -1.45 -0.63 8.72
N THR A 95 -2.74 -0.75 8.47
CA THR A 95 -3.64 0.35 8.12
C THR A 95 -4.76 0.46 9.13
N LYS A 96 -5.11 1.67 9.51
CA LYS A 96 -6.20 1.94 10.44
C LYS A 96 -7.01 3.15 9.97
N VAL A 97 -8.33 3.01 9.93
CA VAL A 97 -9.23 4.16 9.73
C VAL A 97 -9.21 5.03 10.98
N VAL A 98 -9.01 6.31 10.77
CA VAL A 98 -9.06 7.36 11.79
C VAL A 98 -9.98 8.48 11.30
N ASP A 99 -10.38 9.38 12.18
CA ASP A 99 -11.22 10.52 11.77
C ASP A 99 -10.49 11.37 10.73
N GLY A 100 -11.11 11.52 9.56
CA GLY A 100 -10.56 12.28 8.44
C GLY A 100 -9.52 11.57 7.58
N GLY A 101 -9.26 10.26 7.78
CA GLY A 101 -8.31 9.54 6.94
C GLY A 101 -7.99 8.11 7.32
N ILE A 102 -6.94 7.60 6.70
CA ILE A 102 -6.41 6.26 6.95
C ILE A 102 -4.95 6.40 7.34
N ASN A 103 -4.62 6.04 8.56
CA ASN A 103 -3.24 5.96 9.02
C ASN A 103 -2.60 4.66 8.51
N MET A 104 -1.40 4.77 7.95
CA MET A 104 -0.61 3.65 7.47
C MET A 104 0.76 3.70 8.14
N LYS A 105 1.19 2.60 8.72
CA LYS A 105 2.54 2.43 9.29
C LYS A 105 3.12 1.10 8.88
N GLY A 106 4.43 0.99 8.91
CA GLY A 106 5.13 -0.24 8.56
C GLY A 106 6.62 -0.09 8.69
N GLN A 107 7.34 -1.09 8.18
CA GLN A 107 8.80 -1.09 8.16
C GLN A 107 9.30 -1.11 6.72
N MET A 108 10.36 -0.33 6.47
CA MET A 108 11.10 -0.30 5.22
C MET A 108 12.51 -0.83 5.47
N ASP A 109 12.88 -1.90 4.77
CA ASP A 109 14.23 -2.45 4.77
C ASP A 109 15.01 -1.96 3.56
N LEU A 110 16.23 -1.50 3.82
CA LEU A 110 17.20 -1.17 2.81
C LEU A 110 18.39 -2.14 2.88
N PHE A 111 18.65 -2.85 1.79
CA PHE A 111 19.91 -3.56 1.58
C PHE A 111 20.64 -2.96 0.41
N VAL A 112 21.90 -2.56 0.62
CA VAL A 112 22.75 -1.94 -0.41
C VAL A 112 24.13 -2.59 -0.42
N ILE A 113 24.65 -2.83 -1.63
CA ILE A 113 26.04 -3.20 -1.87
C ILE A 113 26.71 -2.04 -2.59
N TYR A 114 27.85 -1.61 -2.08
CA TYR A 114 28.59 -0.47 -2.65
C TYR A 114 30.09 -0.68 -2.66
N LEU A 115 30.76 0.02 -3.56
CA LEU A 115 32.22 0.20 -3.53
C LEU A 115 32.55 1.46 -2.73
N ALA A 116 33.59 1.36 -1.93
CA ALA A 116 34.15 2.52 -1.26
C ALA A 116 34.73 3.52 -2.26
N GLU A 117 34.82 4.78 -1.86
CA GLU A 117 35.51 5.82 -2.63
C GLU A 117 37.01 5.52 -2.71
N GLU A 118 37.60 4.98 -1.64
CA GLU A 118 39.01 4.66 -1.56
C GLU A 118 39.37 3.42 -2.41
N PRO A 119 40.38 3.51 -3.29
CA PRO A 119 40.82 2.40 -4.08
C PRO A 119 41.39 1.25 -3.22
N GLY A 120 41.02 0.01 -3.55
CA GLY A 120 41.55 -1.19 -2.90
C GLY A 120 40.77 -1.60 -1.63
N VAL A 121 39.81 -0.83 -1.19
CA VAL A 121 38.89 -1.22 -0.10
C VAL A 121 37.90 -2.27 -0.64
N PRO A 122 37.68 -3.39 0.08
CA PRO A 122 36.71 -4.40 -0.33
C PRO A 122 35.30 -3.82 -0.46
N MET A 123 34.49 -4.49 -1.28
CA MET A 123 33.06 -4.22 -1.41
C MET A 123 32.37 -4.23 -0.04
N GLN A 124 31.55 -3.24 0.20
CA GLN A 124 30.82 -3.02 1.45
C GLN A 124 29.32 -3.30 1.27
N TYR A 125 28.62 -3.48 2.38
CA TYR A 125 27.16 -3.56 2.39
C TYR A 125 26.56 -2.81 3.57
N LEU A 126 25.32 -2.37 3.40
CA LEU A 126 24.44 -1.86 4.44
C LEU A 126 23.17 -2.72 4.46
N ASN A 127 22.68 -3.03 5.63
CA ASN A 127 21.38 -3.67 5.84
C ASN A 127 20.73 -3.04 7.06
N GLU A 128 19.74 -2.20 6.84
CA GLU A 128 19.06 -1.46 7.89
C GLU A 128 17.56 -1.38 7.64
N SER A 129 16.81 -1.20 8.74
CA SER A 129 15.37 -1.02 8.74
C SER A 129 15.00 0.34 9.32
N ARG A 130 13.92 0.93 8.80
CA ARG A 130 13.27 2.14 9.34
C ARG A 130 11.77 1.92 9.40
N GLU A 131 11.16 2.46 10.44
CA GLU A 131 9.70 2.57 10.51
C GLU A 131 9.26 3.77 9.69
N PHE A 132 8.15 3.62 8.98
CA PHE A 132 7.49 4.72 8.29
C PHE A 132 6.05 4.83 8.75
N GLU A 133 5.53 6.05 8.71
CA GLU A 133 4.14 6.35 9.00
C GLU A 133 3.64 7.42 8.03
N GLY A 134 2.37 7.35 7.65
CA GLY A 134 1.74 8.33 6.80
C GLY A 134 0.22 8.30 6.90
N LEU A 135 -0.40 9.41 6.60
CA LEU A 135 -1.85 9.59 6.58
C LEU A 135 -2.32 9.76 5.14
N ILE A 136 -3.34 8.99 4.76
CA ILE A 136 -4.08 9.14 3.51
C ILE A 136 -5.37 9.88 3.85
N PRO A 137 -5.57 11.10 3.37
CA PRO A 137 -6.73 11.91 3.71
C PRO A 137 -8.01 11.33 3.09
N CYS A 138 -9.07 11.28 3.88
CA CYS A 138 -10.42 10.90 3.46
C CYS A 138 -11.43 11.53 4.44
N GLU A 139 -12.13 12.55 4.01
CA GLU A 139 -13.02 13.33 4.87
C GLU A 139 -14.18 12.50 5.43
N GLU A 140 -14.63 11.48 4.69
CA GLU A 140 -15.73 10.59 5.08
C GLU A 140 -15.30 9.52 6.08
N ALA A 141 -13.99 9.35 6.31
CA ALA A 141 -13.48 8.34 7.22
C ALA A 141 -13.72 8.69 8.67
N ASN A 142 -14.27 7.74 9.44
CA ASN A 142 -14.43 7.85 10.88
C ASN A 142 -13.89 6.60 11.57
N GLU A 143 -13.36 6.78 12.78
CA GLU A 143 -12.82 5.67 13.55
C GLU A 143 -13.88 4.57 13.77
N GLY A 144 -13.48 3.31 13.61
CA GLY A 144 -14.34 2.14 13.74
C GLY A 144 -14.94 1.63 12.44
N MET A 145 -14.82 2.36 11.34
CA MET A 145 -15.20 1.88 10.02
C MET A 145 -14.31 0.74 9.54
N ILE A 146 -14.83 -0.10 8.65
CA ILE A 146 -14.14 -1.25 8.08
C ILE A 146 -13.33 -0.81 6.87
N LEU A 147 -12.09 -1.27 6.78
CA LEU A 147 -11.19 -0.98 5.67
C LEU A 147 -10.90 -2.23 4.85
N ASP A 148 -11.09 -2.14 3.53
CA ASP A 148 -10.53 -3.06 2.54
C ASP A 148 -9.42 -2.32 1.79
N ASP A 149 -8.17 -2.74 1.99
CA ASP A 149 -7.01 -2.08 1.45
C ASP A 149 -6.23 -2.97 0.48
N ARG A 150 -5.65 -2.31 -0.49
CA ARG A 150 -4.65 -2.90 -1.39
C ARG A 150 -3.49 -1.92 -1.53
N ILE A 151 -2.32 -2.37 -1.15
CA ILE A 151 -1.10 -1.58 -1.21
C ILE A 151 -0.12 -2.26 -2.16
N THR A 152 0.46 -1.48 -3.07
CA THR A 152 1.46 -1.98 -4.02
C THR A 152 2.66 -1.05 -4.05
N MET A 153 3.86 -1.63 -4.03
CA MET A 153 5.09 -0.87 -4.20
C MET A 153 5.20 -0.38 -5.64
N GLY A 154 5.29 0.93 -5.78
CA GLY A 154 5.49 1.61 -7.06
C GLY A 154 6.97 1.81 -7.39
N LYS A 155 7.23 2.85 -8.17
CA LYS A 155 8.61 3.26 -8.49
C LYS A 155 9.25 3.93 -7.29
N GLY A 156 10.55 3.72 -7.16
CA GLY A 156 11.39 4.42 -6.20
C GLY A 156 12.84 4.35 -6.61
N GLU A 157 13.66 5.05 -5.85
CA GLU A 157 15.10 5.12 -6.08
C GLU A 157 15.88 5.16 -4.76
N VAL A 158 17.13 4.76 -4.86
CA VAL A 158 18.14 4.91 -3.81
C VAL A 158 19.26 5.77 -4.39
N SER A 159 19.51 6.90 -3.79
CA SER A 159 20.53 7.86 -4.21
C SER A 159 21.54 8.12 -3.09
N VAL A 160 22.76 8.46 -3.48
CA VAL A 160 23.82 8.85 -2.54
C VAL A 160 23.78 10.36 -2.35
N ARG A 161 23.92 10.80 -1.10
CA ARG A 161 24.02 12.22 -0.74
C ARG A 161 25.20 12.43 0.22
N ALA A 162 25.73 13.64 0.15
CA ALA A 162 26.69 14.09 1.13
C ALA A 162 26.02 14.31 2.48
N ASP A 163 26.73 13.97 3.55
CA ASP A 163 26.40 14.31 4.93
C ASP A 163 26.71 15.79 5.25
N ASN A 164 26.64 16.17 6.50
CA ASN A 164 26.91 17.55 6.95
C ASN A 164 28.38 17.98 6.77
N ASP A 165 29.29 17.01 6.69
CA ASP A 165 30.73 17.25 6.51
C ASP A 165 31.11 17.24 5.02
N GLY A 166 30.17 16.97 4.13
CA GLY A 166 30.36 16.94 2.68
C GLY A 166 30.84 15.60 2.15
N GLU A 167 30.78 14.55 2.95
CA GLU A 167 31.20 13.19 2.59
C GLU A 167 29.99 12.35 2.10
N ASP A 168 30.19 11.56 1.05
CA ASP A 168 29.13 10.70 0.48
C ASP A 168 28.83 9.50 1.40
N ARG A 169 28.03 9.75 2.45
CA ARG A 169 27.73 8.82 3.55
C ARG A 169 26.26 8.58 3.79
N VAL A 170 25.37 9.28 3.09
CA VAL A 170 23.93 9.17 3.25
C VAL A 170 23.31 8.49 2.04
N LEU A 171 22.54 7.43 2.27
CA LEU A 171 21.69 6.80 1.28
C LEU A 171 20.27 7.32 1.45
N GLN A 172 19.82 8.17 0.54
CA GLN A 172 18.43 8.62 0.50
C GLN A 172 17.61 7.62 -0.28
N VAL A 173 16.57 7.12 0.38
CA VAL A 173 15.59 6.19 -0.19
C VAL A 173 14.27 6.93 -0.38
N GLU A 174 13.72 6.87 -1.58
CA GLU A 174 12.43 7.48 -1.90
C GLU A 174 11.59 6.49 -2.71
N TYR A 175 10.43 6.09 -2.18
CA TYR A 175 9.55 5.11 -2.81
C TYR A 175 8.08 5.55 -2.71
N ASN A 176 7.32 5.20 -3.73
CA ASN A 176 5.88 5.41 -3.80
C ASN A 176 5.15 4.12 -3.42
N LEU A 177 4.26 4.18 -2.45
CA LEU A 177 3.29 3.14 -2.14
C LEU A 177 1.94 3.55 -2.74
N HIS A 178 1.50 2.83 -3.77
CA HIS A 178 0.19 3.02 -4.36
C HIS A 178 -0.85 2.33 -3.50
N THR A 179 -1.89 3.06 -3.15
CA THR A 179 -2.99 2.58 -2.31
C THR A 179 -4.30 2.60 -3.08
N ASP A 180 -5.09 1.53 -2.92
CA ASP A 180 -6.48 1.42 -3.39
C ASP A 180 -7.30 0.93 -2.20
N MET A 181 -8.02 1.84 -1.57
CA MET A 181 -8.68 1.66 -0.28
C MET A 181 -10.16 1.90 -0.40
N LYS A 182 -10.95 1.05 0.28
CA LYS A 182 -12.39 1.19 0.39
C LYS A 182 -12.80 1.18 1.84
N ILE A 183 -13.61 2.13 2.21
CA ILE A 183 -14.10 2.30 3.57
C ILE A 183 -15.57 1.90 3.59
N TYR A 184 -15.92 1.06 4.55
CA TYR A 184 -17.27 0.55 4.72
C TYR A 184 -17.79 0.83 6.11
N GLU A 185 -19.11 1.00 6.21
CA GLU A 185 -19.84 1.11 7.44
C GLU A 185 -20.94 0.04 7.49
N ASP A 186 -21.03 -0.64 8.64
CA ASP A 186 -22.14 -1.55 8.86
C ASP A 186 -23.39 -0.78 9.25
N MET A 187 -24.45 -1.00 8.47
CA MET A 187 -25.74 -0.37 8.64
C MET A 187 -26.83 -1.43 8.80
N ALA A 188 -27.95 -1.05 9.41
CA ALA A 188 -29.14 -1.86 9.46
C ALA A 188 -30.33 -1.08 8.89
N VAL A 189 -30.98 -1.66 7.89
CA VAL A 189 -32.20 -1.09 7.33
C VAL A 189 -33.42 -1.87 7.80
N SER A 190 -34.37 -1.13 8.35
CA SER A 190 -35.70 -1.69 8.70
C SER A 190 -36.57 -1.71 7.44
N TYR A 191 -37.16 -2.84 7.13
CA TYR A 191 -38.14 -2.96 6.08
C TYR A 191 -39.42 -3.65 6.62
N THR A 192 -40.54 -3.41 5.98
CA THR A 192 -41.83 -3.90 6.42
C THR A 192 -42.37 -4.95 5.47
N HIS A 193 -42.68 -6.14 6.00
CA HIS A 193 -43.48 -7.15 5.32
C HIS A 193 -44.96 -6.83 5.55
N LEU A 194 -45.70 -6.78 4.45
CA LEU A 194 -47.15 -6.59 4.46
C LEU A 194 -47.82 -7.93 4.22
N ARG A 195 -48.70 -8.36 5.12
CA ARG A 195 -49.66 -9.44 4.91
C ARG A 195 -51.06 -8.89 4.93
N ALA A 196 -51.81 -9.19 3.88
CA ALA A 196 -53.25 -8.92 3.79
C ALA A 196 -54.04 -10.08 4.40
#